data_ac2d3256226a650164b7a778b2ad585b
#
_entry.id   ac2d3256226a650164b7a778b2ad585b
#
_cell.length_a   1.000
_cell.length_b   1.000
_cell.length_c   1.000
_cell.angle_alpha   90.00
_cell.angle_beta   90.00
_cell.angle_gamma   90.00
#
_symmetry.space_group_name_H-M   'P 1'
#
loop_
_entity.id
_entity.type
_entity.pdbx_description
1 polymer ?
#
loop_
_entity_poly.entity_id
_entity_poly.type
_entity_poly.pdbx_seq_one_letter_code
_entity_poly.pdbx_strand_id
1 'polypeptide(L)'
;EGTTVNGVQGASSTCVDYLKKLGVKYVQIMPFYDFGSVDESKNIMDQYNWGYDPVNYNCPEGSYSTNPKKGEVRIKECKQMIQALHNAGIGVIMDVVYNHTYTSDSWLQRTVPNYYYRMNNDGTFSNGSGCSNDTASEHLMFRKYMIDSVTYWRFPF
;
A
#
# COMPACT_ATOMS: atom_id res chain seq x y z
N GLU A 1 11.99 15.74 5.61
CA GLU A 1 13.20 15.21 4.97
C GLU A 1 13.04 15.22 3.45
N GLY A 2 14.16 15.19 2.69
CA GLY A 2 14.12 15.17 1.23
C GLY A 2 13.71 16.48 0.59
N THR A 3 14.22 17.59 1.11
CA THR A 3 13.92 18.93 0.61
C THR A 3 14.78 19.32 -0.58
N THR A 4 15.93 18.67 -0.76
CA THR A 4 16.87 18.91 -1.86
C THR A 4 17.45 17.60 -2.39
N VAL A 5 17.89 17.61 -3.65
CA VAL A 5 18.59 16.46 -4.22
C VAL A 5 20.05 16.50 -3.75
N ASN A 6 20.47 15.48 -3.02
CA ASN A 6 21.83 15.36 -2.50
C ASN A 6 22.87 15.39 -3.63
N GLY A 7 23.94 16.20 -3.44
CA GLY A 7 25.05 16.30 -4.38
C GLY A 7 24.80 17.13 -5.63
N VAL A 8 23.61 17.70 -5.80
CA VAL A 8 23.30 18.56 -6.95
C VAL A 8 23.21 20.01 -6.48
N GLN A 9 24.24 20.78 -6.77
CA GLN A 9 24.28 22.22 -6.44
C GLN A 9 23.23 22.99 -7.28
N GLY A 10 22.40 23.78 -6.64
CA GLY A 10 21.35 24.55 -7.32
C GLY A 10 20.10 23.74 -7.71
N ALA A 11 19.99 22.49 -7.26
CA ALA A 11 18.80 21.69 -7.51
C ALA A 11 17.54 22.33 -6.89
N SER A 12 16.44 22.19 -7.59
CA SER A 12 15.12 22.54 -7.07
C SER A 12 14.78 21.67 -5.84
N SER A 13 13.94 22.20 -4.95
CA SER A 13 13.41 21.41 -3.82
C SER A 13 12.61 20.21 -4.31
N THR A 14 12.67 19.11 -3.55
CA THR A 14 11.95 17.85 -3.82
C THR A 14 11.01 17.51 -2.67
N CYS A 15 10.20 16.47 -2.82
CA CYS A 15 9.33 15.93 -1.79
C CYS A 15 8.46 17.00 -1.13
N VAL A 16 8.43 17.09 0.19
CA VAL A 16 7.54 17.96 0.94
C VAL A 16 7.72 19.44 0.58
N ASP A 17 8.94 19.93 0.42
CA ASP A 17 9.19 21.33 0.06
C ASP A 17 8.70 21.67 -1.35
N TYR A 18 8.84 20.74 -2.29
CA TYR A 18 8.27 20.90 -3.62
C TYR A 18 6.74 20.96 -3.59
N LEU A 19 6.11 20.04 -2.84
CA LEU A 19 4.65 20.04 -2.67
C LEU A 19 4.12 21.31 -2.02
N LYS A 20 4.84 21.85 -1.03
CA LYS A 20 4.51 23.16 -0.43
C LYS A 20 4.61 24.30 -1.44
N LYS A 21 5.65 24.33 -2.25
CA LYS A 21 5.81 25.35 -3.31
C LYS A 21 4.72 25.24 -4.37
N LEU A 22 4.31 24.01 -4.70
CA LEU A 22 3.21 23.75 -5.63
C LEU A 22 1.84 24.18 -5.07
N GLY A 23 1.72 24.35 -3.76
CA GLY A 23 0.50 24.82 -3.09
C GLY A 23 -0.61 23.78 -2.98
N VAL A 24 -0.29 22.50 -3.13
CA VAL A 24 -1.27 21.40 -2.99
C VAL A 24 -1.75 21.29 -1.54
N LYS A 25 -3.01 20.89 -1.38
CA LYS A 25 -3.62 20.67 -0.06
C LYS A 25 -3.67 19.20 0.34
N TYR A 26 -3.64 18.32 -0.63
CA TYR A 26 -3.67 16.87 -0.46
C TYR A 26 -2.69 16.21 -1.40
N VAL A 27 -2.12 15.10 -0.96
CA VAL A 27 -1.37 14.17 -1.81
C VAL A 27 -2.07 12.82 -1.76
N GLN A 28 -2.35 12.26 -2.92
CA GLN A 28 -2.75 10.87 -3.05
C GLN A 28 -1.49 10.05 -3.29
N ILE A 29 -1.22 9.14 -2.37
CA ILE A 29 -0.06 8.25 -2.46
C ILE A 29 -0.56 6.91 -2.97
N MET A 30 0.10 6.38 -4.02
CA MET A 30 -0.15 5.03 -4.53
C MET A 30 -0.06 4.03 -3.38
N PRO A 31 -0.65 2.82 -3.50
CA PRO A 31 -0.74 1.90 -2.39
C PRO A 31 0.61 1.68 -1.69
N PHE A 32 0.64 1.88 -0.38
CA PHE A 32 1.83 1.71 0.45
C PHE A 32 1.63 0.67 1.57
N TYR A 33 0.61 -0.18 1.45
CA TYR A 33 0.54 -1.45 2.16
C TYR A 33 1.45 -2.48 1.49
N ASP A 34 1.73 -3.56 2.18
CA ASP A 34 2.65 -4.63 1.78
C ASP A 34 2.24 -5.26 0.43
N PHE A 35 3.12 -5.19 -0.56
CA PHE A 35 2.92 -5.69 -1.92
C PHE A 35 4.00 -6.69 -2.34
N GLY A 36 3.74 -7.49 -3.38
CA GLY A 36 4.45 -8.74 -3.64
C GLY A 36 5.67 -8.66 -4.57
N SER A 37 5.73 -7.69 -5.47
CA SER A 37 6.73 -7.68 -6.54
C SER A 37 8.06 -7.01 -6.14
N VAL A 38 8.28 -6.74 -4.87
CA VAL A 38 9.53 -6.19 -4.34
C VAL A 38 10.15 -7.18 -3.37
N ASP A 39 11.42 -7.50 -3.58
CA ASP A 39 12.21 -8.27 -2.64
C ASP A 39 12.87 -7.32 -1.62
N GLU A 40 12.26 -7.20 -0.45
CA GLU A 40 12.71 -6.32 0.63
C GLU A 40 14.10 -6.65 1.18
N SER A 41 14.66 -7.83 0.83
CA SER A 41 16.02 -8.23 1.22
C SER A 41 17.10 -7.64 0.32
N LYS A 42 16.71 -7.09 -0.84
CA LYS A 42 17.60 -6.51 -1.85
C LYS A 42 17.58 -4.99 -1.81
N ASN A 43 18.46 -4.38 -2.63
CA ASN A 43 18.46 -2.94 -2.80
C ASN A 43 17.15 -2.49 -3.48
N ILE A 44 16.35 -1.69 -2.79
CA ILE A 44 15.08 -1.18 -3.28
C ILE A 44 15.24 -0.18 -4.44
N MET A 45 16.39 0.45 -4.58
CA MET A 45 16.64 1.42 -5.65
C MET A 45 16.61 0.78 -7.05
N ASP A 46 16.80 -0.54 -7.13
CA ASP A 46 16.77 -1.30 -8.37
C ASP A 46 15.39 -1.94 -8.62
N GLN A 47 14.41 -1.69 -7.75
CA GLN A 47 13.09 -2.27 -7.80
C GLN A 47 12.02 -1.17 -7.73
N TYR A 48 11.15 -1.13 -8.73
CA TYR A 48 10.05 -0.18 -8.78
C TYR A 48 8.71 -0.90 -8.81
N ASN A 49 7.80 -0.50 -7.94
CA ASN A 49 6.44 -1.03 -7.88
C ASN A 49 5.44 0.11 -7.63
N TRP A 50 4.29 0.04 -8.25
CA TRP A 50 3.20 0.98 -8.04
C TRP A 50 2.32 0.63 -6.84
N GLY A 51 2.50 -0.57 -6.25
CA GLY A 51 1.78 -1.03 -5.08
C GLY A 51 0.44 -1.71 -5.36
N TYR A 52 0.11 -1.98 -6.63
CA TYR A 52 -1.18 -2.58 -7.01
C TYR A 52 -1.16 -4.11 -7.06
N ASP A 53 -0.28 -4.75 -6.32
CA ASP A 53 -0.17 -6.20 -6.16
C ASP A 53 -0.15 -6.60 -4.66
N PRO A 54 -1.27 -6.40 -3.95
CA PRO A 54 -1.34 -6.48 -2.49
C PRO A 54 -1.13 -7.89 -1.97
N VAL A 55 -0.28 -8.00 -0.94
CA VAL A 55 -0.06 -9.22 -0.15
C VAL A 55 -0.75 -9.11 1.20
N ASN A 56 -0.47 -8.04 1.96
CA ASN A 56 -1.04 -7.79 3.28
C ASN A 56 -1.63 -6.38 3.36
N TYR A 57 -2.94 -6.25 3.23
CA TYR A 57 -3.65 -4.97 3.21
C TYR A 57 -3.49 -4.10 4.47
N ASN A 58 -3.18 -4.70 5.62
CA ASN A 58 -3.11 -4.02 6.92
C ASN A 58 -1.69 -3.91 7.47
N CYS A 59 -0.69 -4.05 6.61
CA CYS A 59 0.72 -3.92 6.95
C CYS A 59 1.37 -2.87 6.05
N PRO A 60 2.11 -1.88 6.56
CA PRO A 60 2.87 -0.97 5.73
C PRO A 60 3.96 -1.70 4.93
N GLU A 61 4.21 -1.23 3.71
CA GLU A 61 5.22 -1.78 2.81
C GLU A 61 6.62 -1.67 3.40
N GLY A 62 7.35 -2.77 3.37
CA GLY A 62 8.67 -2.87 3.98
C GLY A 62 9.77 -2.21 3.18
N SER A 63 9.65 -2.12 1.86
CA SER A 63 10.66 -1.48 1.01
C SER A 63 10.81 0.03 1.28
N TYR A 64 9.82 0.66 1.91
CA TYR A 64 9.89 2.05 2.37
C TYR A 64 10.45 2.20 3.79
N SER A 65 10.71 1.09 4.47
CA SER A 65 11.22 1.10 5.84
C SER A 65 12.73 0.95 5.90
N THR A 66 13.35 1.59 6.89
CA THR A 66 14.79 1.42 7.18
C THR A 66 15.11 0.03 7.72
N ASN A 67 14.12 -0.70 8.22
CA ASN A 67 14.24 -2.09 8.64
C ASN A 67 12.97 -2.89 8.31
N PRO A 68 12.89 -3.45 7.09
CA PRO A 68 11.70 -4.17 6.64
C PRO A 68 11.37 -5.43 7.45
N LYS A 69 12.34 -6.00 8.17
CA LYS A 69 12.14 -7.20 8.99
C LYS A 69 11.44 -6.93 10.32
N LYS A 70 11.25 -5.64 10.69
CA LYS A 70 10.63 -5.24 11.95
C LYS A 70 9.32 -4.48 11.68
N GLY A 71 8.18 -5.13 11.95
CA GLY A 71 6.86 -4.54 11.72
C GLY A 71 6.63 -3.24 12.47
N GLU A 72 7.15 -3.13 13.71
CA GLU A 72 7.07 -1.90 14.50
C GLU A 72 7.82 -0.72 13.86
N VAL A 73 8.92 -0.99 13.12
CA VAL A 73 9.66 0.04 12.39
C VAL A 73 8.87 0.51 11.18
N ARG A 74 8.30 -0.42 10.41
CA ARG A 74 7.41 -0.11 9.28
C ARG A 74 6.27 0.81 9.71
N ILE A 75 5.56 0.45 10.78
CA ILE A 75 4.42 1.22 11.30
C ILE A 75 4.87 2.60 11.78
N LYS A 76 5.95 2.66 12.55
CA LYS A 76 6.48 3.93 13.08
C LYS A 76 6.85 4.90 11.96
N GLU A 77 7.60 4.43 10.96
CA GLU A 77 8.08 5.28 9.88
C GLU A 77 6.95 5.71 8.94
N CYS A 78 5.98 4.84 8.68
CA CYS A 78 4.76 5.20 7.95
C CYS A 78 3.99 6.33 8.67
N LYS A 79 3.80 6.22 9.97
CA LYS A 79 3.18 7.29 10.78
C LYS A 79 3.99 8.58 10.77
N GLN A 80 5.31 8.49 10.83
CA GLN A 80 6.19 9.67 10.75
C GLN A 80 6.07 10.38 9.39
N MET A 81 5.97 9.64 8.29
CA MET A 81 5.73 10.20 6.96
C MET A 81 4.41 10.98 6.91
N ILE A 82 3.32 10.37 7.36
CA ILE A 82 1.99 11.00 7.39
C ILE A 82 2.01 12.23 8.29
N GLN A 83 2.59 12.13 9.49
CA GLN A 83 2.71 13.26 10.41
C GLN A 83 3.51 14.42 9.82
N ALA A 84 4.59 14.13 9.08
CA ALA A 84 5.40 15.15 8.43
C ALA A 84 4.60 15.92 7.36
N LEU A 85 3.78 15.21 6.58
CA LEU A 85 2.87 15.83 5.60
C LEU A 85 1.80 16.68 6.29
N HIS A 86 1.17 16.16 7.34
CA HIS A 86 0.20 16.91 8.13
C HIS A 86 0.80 18.18 8.77
N ASN A 87 2.01 18.11 9.32
CA ASN A 87 2.73 19.26 9.86
C ASN A 87 3.06 20.31 8.78
N ALA A 88 3.16 19.88 7.53
CA ALA A 88 3.33 20.77 6.39
C ALA A 88 2.00 21.36 5.86
N GLY A 89 0.87 21.04 6.49
CA GLY A 89 -0.47 21.46 6.07
C GLY A 89 -1.00 20.69 4.84
N ILE A 90 -0.48 19.48 4.59
CA ILE A 90 -0.85 18.62 3.44
C ILE A 90 -1.56 17.39 3.98
N GLY A 91 -2.82 17.19 3.57
CA GLY A 91 -3.58 15.97 3.86
C GLY A 91 -3.09 14.79 3.02
N VAL A 92 -3.22 13.58 3.56
CA VAL A 92 -2.82 12.35 2.88
C VAL A 92 -4.06 11.55 2.47
N ILE A 93 -4.10 11.13 1.21
CA ILE A 93 -5.08 10.19 0.68
C ILE A 93 -4.31 8.91 0.34
N MET A 94 -4.69 7.81 0.96
CA MET A 94 -4.15 6.49 0.64
C MET A 94 -4.95 5.87 -0.49
N ASP A 95 -4.28 5.55 -1.59
CA ASP A 95 -4.85 4.74 -2.66
C ASP A 95 -4.91 3.28 -2.20
N VAL A 96 -6.06 2.63 -2.37
CA VAL A 96 -6.26 1.24 -1.94
C VAL A 96 -6.92 0.41 -3.03
N VAL A 97 -6.51 -0.84 -3.15
CA VAL A 97 -7.06 -1.79 -4.11
C VAL A 97 -7.41 -3.09 -3.39
N TYR A 98 -8.70 -3.43 -3.37
CA TYR A 98 -9.21 -4.65 -2.72
C TYR A 98 -9.77 -5.67 -3.71
N ASN A 99 -9.74 -5.40 -5.01
CA ASN A 99 -10.36 -6.24 -6.03
C ASN A 99 -9.57 -7.51 -6.35
N HIS A 100 -8.33 -7.64 -5.91
CA HIS A 100 -7.48 -8.81 -6.11
C HIS A 100 -6.37 -8.87 -5.06
N THR A 101 -5.65 -9.98 -5.00
CA THR A 101 -4.40 -10.13 -4.25
C THR A 101 -3.25 -10.44 -5.20
N TYR A 102 -2.00 -10.28 -4.75
CA TYR A 102 -0.80 -10.56 -5.56
C TYR A 102 -0.83 -11.97 -6.18
N THR A 103 -1.19 -12.96 -5.38
CA THR A 103 -1.38 -14.34 -5.85
C THR A 103 -2.66 -14.94 -5.31
N SER A 104 -3.20 -15.95 -6.01
CA SER A 104 -4.35 -16.73 -5.52
C SER A 104 -4.03 -17.56 -4.27
N ASP A 105 -2.75 -17.84 -3.99
CA ASP A 105 -2.29 -18.51 -2.75
C ASP A 105 -2.04 -17.47 -1.62
N SER A 106 -3.04 -16.67 -1.34
CA SER A 106 -3.00 -15.66 -0.27
C SER A 106 -3.38 -16.23 1.10
N TRP A 107 -3.13 -15.45 2.16
CA TRP A 107 -3.59 -15.79 3.50
C TRP A 107 -5.11 -15.93 3.58
N LEU A 108 -5.87 -15.17 2.79
CA LEU A 108 -7.31 -15.28 2.68
C LEU A 108 -7.72 -16.66 2.16
N GLN A 109 -7.06 -17.12 1.09
CA GLN A 109 -7.33 -18.45 0.51
C GLN A 109 -6.93 -19.59 1.45
N ARG A 110 -5.80 -19.44 2.15
CA ARG A 110 -5.33 -20.43 3.12
C ARG A 110 -6.20 -20.53 4.36
N THR A 111 -6.82 -19.41 4.78
CA THR A 111 -7.67 -19.37 5.98
C THR A 111 -9.04 -19.98 5.71
N VAL A 112 -9.72 -19.59 4.64
CA VAL A 112 -11.02 -20.16 4.24
C VAL A 112 -11.02 -20.34 2.72
N PRO A 113 -10.64 -21.53 2.24
CA PRO A 113 -10.55 -21.80 0.81
C PRO A 113 -11.84 -21.45 0.04
N ASN A 114 -11.69 -20.75 -1.07
CA ASN A 114 -12.74 -20.40 -2.03
C ASN A 114 -13.85 -19.46 -1.48
N TYR A 115 -13.71 -18.93 -0.29
CA TYR A 115 -14.70 -18.01 0.27
C TYR A 115 -14.43 -16.54 -0.11
N TYR A 116 -13.18 -16.11 -0.06
CA TYR A 116 -12.81 -14.71 -0.26
C TYR A 116 -12.60 -14.32 -1.72
N TYR A 117 -12.65 -15.30 -2.62
CA TYR A 117 -12.51 -15.08 -4.06
C TYR A 117 -13.77 -15.51 -4.81
N ARG A 118 -14.02 -14.85 -5.94
CA ARG A 118 -15.04 -15.29 -6.90
C ARG A 118 -14.52 -16.50 -7.66
N MET A 119 -15.32 -17.57 -7.62
CA MET A 119 -15.01 -18.81 -8.31
C MET A 119 -15.92 -18.98 -9.52
N ASN A 120 -15.36 -19.41 -10.63
CA ASN A 120 -16.11 -19.87 -11.79
C ASN A 120 -16.72 -21.25 -11.52
N ASN A 121 -17.69 -21.65 -12.35
CA ASN A 121 -18.37 -22.94 -12.20
C ASN A 121 -17.43 -24.15 -12.37
N ASP A 122 -16.30 -24.00 -13.05
CA ASP A 122 -15.28 -25.00 -13.25
C ASP A 122 -14.25 -25.08 -12.09
N GLY A 123 -14.44 -24.26 -11.04
CA GLY A 123 -13.54 -24.21 -9.89
C GLY A 123 -12.30 -23.34 -10.07
N THR A 124 -12.18 -22.60 -11.17
CA THR A 124 -11.11 -21.62 -11.37
C THR A 124 -11.47 -20.26 -10.75
N PHE A 125 -10.47 -19.42 -10.48
CA PHE A 125 -10.70 -18.05 -10.02
C PHE A 125 -11.26 -17.19 -11.14
N SER A 126 -12.21 -16.29 -10.80
CA SER A 126 -12.68 -15.25 -11.71
C SER A 126 -11.54 -14.27 -12.06
N ASN A 127 -11.58 -13.76 -13.28
CA ASN A 127 -10.61 -12.81 -13.81
C ASN A 127 -11.27 -11.56 -14.45
N GLY A 128 -12.38 -11.11 -13.88
CA GLY A 128 -13.08 -9.91 -14.37
C GLY A 128 -12.26 -8.62 -14.25
N SER A 129 -11.38 -8.54 -13.26
CA SER A 129 -10.46 -7.41 -13.07
C SER A 129 -9.23 -7.46 -13.98
N GLY A 130 -8.94 -8.58 -14.63
CA GLY A 130 -7.70 -8.82 -15.36
C GLY A 130 -6.50 -9.21 -14.48
N CYS A 131 -6.72 -9.38 -13.17
CA CYS A 131 -5.67 -9.72 -12.19
C CYS A 131 -5.67 -11.21 -11.79
N SER A 132 -6.49 -12.03 -12.42
CA SER A 132 -6.56 -13.51 -12.29
C SER A 132 -7.11 -14.07 -10.97
N ASN A 133 -7.54 -13.24 -10.02
CA ASN A 133 -8.05 -13.70 -8.73
C ASN A 133 -8.98 -12.66 -8.09
N ASP A 134 -10.10 -12.38 -8.72
CA ASP A 134 -11.07 -11.42 -8.21
C ASP A 134 -11.55 -11.78 -6.81
N THR A 135 -11.47 -10.82 -5.89
CA THR A 135 -12.02 -10.99 -4.55
C THR A 135 -13.55 -10.90 -4.57
N ALA A 136 -14.19 -11.67 -3.71
CA ALA A 136 -15.65 -11.70 -3.57
C ALA A 136 -16.15 -10.60 -2.62
N SER A 137 -16.10 -9.35 -3.08
CA SER A 137 -16.52 -8.18 -2.29
C SER A 137 -18.01 -8.20 -1.87
N GLU A 138 -18.82 -9.00 -2.51
CA GLU A 138 -20.21 -9.29 -2.17
C GLU A 138 -20.35 -10.20 -0.94
N HIS A 139 -19.35 -11.00 -0.61
CA HIS A 139 -19.38 -11.87 0.57
C HIS A 139 -19.24 -11.07 1.87
N LEU A 140 -20.09 -11.41 2.84
CA LEU A 140 -20.23 -10.63 4.07
C LEU A 140 -18.90 -10.43 4.82
N MET A 141 -18.10 -11.48 4.95
CA MET A 141 -16.84 -11.41 5.71
C MET A 141 -15.75 -10.67 4.92
N PHE A 142 -15.74 -10.72 3.58
CA PHE A 142 -14.80 -9.90 2.83
C PHE A 142 -15.20 -8.42 2.87
N ARG A 143 -16.48 -8.12 2.80
CA ARG A 143 -16.98 -6.74 3.00
C ARG A 143 -16.60 -6.21 4.38
N LYS A 144 -16.79 -7.02 5.43
CA LYS A 144 -16.33 -6.66 6.78
C LYS A 144 -14.83 -6.42 6.82
N TYR A 145 -14.05 -7.30 6.21
CA TYR A 145 -12.59 -7.15 6.13
C TYR A 145 -12.17 -5.82 5.48
N MET A 146 -12.77 -5.45 4.36
CA MET A 146 -12.50 -4.18 3.68
C MET A 146 -12.83 -2.97 4.58
N ILE A 147 -13.99 -2.98 5.25
CA ILE A 147 -14.41 -1.90 6.15
C ILE A 147 -13.44 -1.79 7.33
N ASP A 148 -13.09 -2.90 7.95
CA ASP A 148 -12.15 -2.94 9.07
C ASP A 148 -10.77 -2.44 8.62
N SER A 149 -10.32 -2.81 7.45
CA SER A 149 -9.04 -2.37 6.87
C SER A 149 -9.01 -0.85 6.62
N VAL A 150 -10.04 -0.30 5.98
CA VAL A 150 -10.13 1.15 5.75
C VAL A 150 -10.19 1.90 7.09
N THR A 151 -10.93 1.37 8.06
CA THR A 151 -11.02 1.93 9.42
C THR A 151 -9.67 1.90 10.12
N TYR A 152 -8.93 0.79 10.00
CA TYR A 152 -7.59 0.64 10.53
C TYR A 152 -6.64 1.72 9.99
N TRP A 153 -6.62 1.95 8.68
CA TRP A 153 -5.76 2.97 8.09
C TRP A 153 -6.14 4.39 8.46
N ARG A 154 -7.42 4.64 8.73
CA ARG A 154 -7.90 5.98 9.09
C ARG A 154 -7.54 6.42 10.49
N PHE A 155 -7.65 5.54 11.50
CA PHE A 155 -7.60 5.94 12.92
C PHE A 155 -6.22 5.78 13.58
N PRO A 156 -5.41 4.75 13.31
CA PRO A 156 -4.07 4.65 13.89
C PRO A 156 -3.02 5.50 13.20
N PHE A 157 -3.30 5.96 12.00
CA PHE A 157 -2.41 6.77 11.16
C PHE A 157 -2.98 8.16 10.92
#